data_93ab97892966aaf5d6f3d2cbae88b363
#
_entry.id   93ab97892966aaf5d6f3d2cbae88b363
#
_cell.length_a   1.000
_cell.length_b   1.000
_cell.length_c   1.000
_cell.angle_alpha   90.00
_cell.angle_beta   90.00
_cell.angle_gamma   90.00
#
_symmetry.space_group_name_H-M   'P 1'
#
loop_
_entity.id
_entity.type
_entity.pdbx_description
1 polymer ?
#
loop_
_entity_poly.entity_id
_entity_poly.type
_entity_poly.pdbx_seq_one_letter_code
_entity_poly.pdbx_strand_id
1 'polypeptide(L)'
;MNAAALNLNVHEPDAAGLAQYLTFVCAGEEYGVEILCVQEIKGWEGVTRVPYTPPYLLGVMNLRGVIVPVIDLRLRFGLAPRPTDGSTVVIVVRVRSGHTEKTAGIVVDAVSEVYSVAPDNIRSTPDLGASPDGACVRGLTTVDSKMVMLLDIDRLVSSCIDVPGNRGAI
;
A
#
# COMPACT_ATOMS: atom_id res chain seq x y z
N MET A 1 -2.31 -19.39 -13.45
CA MET A 1 -2.97 -19.17 -12.16
C MET A 1 -3.74 -17.87 -12.24
N ASN A 2 -5.03 -18.00 -12.26
CA ASN A 2 -5.88 -16.83 -12.18
C ASN A 2 -5.63 -16.14 -10.83
N ALA A 3 -5.16 -14.90 -10.86
CA ALA A 3 -5.45 -14.01 -9.78
C ALA A 3 -6.98 -13.99 -9.69
N ALA A 4 -7.51 -14.84 -8.83
CA ALA A 4 -8.92 -14.81 -8.54
C ALA A 4 -9.22 -13.35 -8.18
N ALA A 5 -10.07 -12.71 -8.96
CA ALA A 5 -10.64 -11.45 -8.58
C ALA A 5 -11.21 -11.69 -7.18
N LEU A 6 -10.48 -11.27 -6.17
CA LEU A 6 -11.04 -11.16 -4.84
C LEU A 6 -12.23 -10.23 -5.04
N ASN A 7 -13.41 -10.80 -5.01
CA ASN A 7 -14.62 -10.02 -4.90
C ASN A 7 -14.50 -9.29 -3.58
N LEU A 8 -13.88 -8.11 -3.64
CA LEU A 8 -13.90 -7.19 -2.55
C LEU A 8 -15.34 -6.69 -2.48
N ASN A 9 -16.18 -7.46 -1.81
CA ASN A 9 -17.43 -6.94 -1.32
C ASN A 9 -17.07 -5.86 -0.31
N VAL A 10 -16.88 -4.65 -0.83
CA VAL A 10 -16.71 -3.45 -0.02
C VAL A 10 -18.03 -3.27 0.70
N HIS A 11 -18.15 -3.92 1.85
CA HIS A 11 -19.19 -3.58 2.80
C HIS A 11 -18.84 -2.22 3.38
N GLU A 12 -19.79 -1.31 3.34
CA GLU A 12 -19.72 -0.08 4.14
C GLU A 12 -19.37 -0.43 5.59
N PRO A 13 -18.67 0.47 6.31
CA PRO A 13 -18.32 0.20 7.69
C PRO A 13 -19.56 -0.28 8.43
N ASP A 14 -19.39 -1.43 9.03
CA ASP A 14 -20.42 -2.07 9.83
C ASP A 14 -20.98 -1.06 10.84
N ALA A 15 -22.28 -1.13 11.13
CA ALA A 15 -22.98 -0.24 12.07
C ALA A 15 -22.33 -0.15 13.47
N ALA A 16 -21.34 -1.02 13.75
CA ALA A 16 -20.54 -1.04 14.97
C ALA A 16 -19.27 -0.16 14.92
N GLY A 17 -19.04 0.62 13.86
CA GLY A 17 -17.86 1.47 13.71
C GLY A 17 -16.56 0.71 13.42
N LEU A 18 -16.66 -0.54 12.95
CA LEU A 18 -15.51 -1.34 12.54
C LEU A 18 -15.00 -0.86 11.19
N ALA A 19 -13.70 -0.59 11.10
CA ALA A 19 -13.04 -0.34 9.83
C ALA A 19 -12.50 -1.64 9.26
N GLN A 20 -12.57 -1.81 7.95
CA GLN A 20 -12.02 -2.97 7.26
C GLN A 20 -10.65 -2.66 6.67
N TYR A 21 -9.74 -3.60 6.84
CA TYR A 21 -8.37 -3.48 6.34
C TYR A 21 -8.04 -4.68 5.45
N LEU A 22 -7.48 -4.39 4.28
CA LEU A 22 -6.86 -5.41 3.44
C LEU A 22 -5.47 -5.68 4.00
N THR A 23 -5.18 -6.92 4.35
CA THR A 23 -3.85 -7.29 4.83
C THR A 23 -3.03 -7.92 3.72
N PHE A 24 -1.73 -7.70 3.78
CA PHE A 24 -0.77 -8.21 2.83
C PHE A 24 0.59 -8.45 3.49
N VAL A 25 1.40 -9.27 2.86
CA VAL A 25 2.73 -9.63 3.34
C VAL A 25 3.78 -8.87 2.54
N CYS A 26 4.73 -8.30 3.24
CA CYS A 26 5.93 -7.70 2.66
C CYS A 26 7.12 -8.04 3.56
N ALA A 27 8.13 -8.70 2.99
CA ALA A 27 9.34 -9.12 3.71
C ALA A 27 9.07 -9.93 4.99
N GLY A 28 8.08 -10.81 4.95
CA GLY A 28 7.72 -11.68 6.08
C GLY A 28 6.87 -11.01 7.14
N GLU A 29 6.58 -9.71 7.03
CA GLU A 29 5.74 -8.97 7.97
C GLU A 29 4.37 -8.70 7.38
N GLU A 30 3.36 -8.61 8.24
CA GLU A 30 1.99 -8.34 7.82
C GLU A 30 1.64 -6.87 7.99
N TYR A 31 1.09 -6.30 6.93
CA TYR A 31 0.66 -4.90 6.86
C TYR A 31 -0.81 -4.83 6.51
N GLY A 32 -1.44 -3.73 6.82
CA GLY A 32 -2.83 -3.48 6.45
C GLY A 32 -3.06 -2.07 5.93
N VAL A 33 -3.98 -1.96 4.99
CA VAL A 33 -4.46 -0.68 4.46
C VAL A 33 -5.98 -0.66 4.50
N GLU A 34 -6.56 0.53 4.73
CA GLU A 34 -8.02 0.65 4.71
C GLU A 34 -8.58 0.20 3.36
N ILE A 35 -9.59 -0.66 3.40
CA ILE A 35 -10.19 -1.22 2.19
C ILE A 35 -10.80 -0.13 1.29
N LEU A 36 -11.26 0.97 1.88
CA LEU A 36 -11.82 2.09 1.13
C LEU A 36 -10.81 2.80 0.23
N CYS A 37 -9.51 2.67 0.55
CA CYS A 37 -8.42 3.20 -0.28
C CYS A 37 -8.06 2.28 -1.45
N VAL A 38 -8.48 1.01 -1.40
CA VAL A 38 -8.13 0.02 -2.42
C VAL A 38 -9.08 0.10 -3.59
N GLN A 39 -8.55 0.39 -4.77
CA GLN A 39 -9.32 0.44 -6.01
C GLN A 39 -9.42 -0.94 -6.64
N GLU A 40 -8.29 -1.64 -6.75
CA GLU A 40 -8.23 -3.00 -7.26
C GLU A 40 -6.91 -3.67 -6.90
N ILE A 41 -6.84 -4.97 -7.07
CA ILE A 41 -5.65 -5.78 -6.88
C ILE A 41 -5.33 -6.47 -8.19
N LYS A 42 -4.10 -6.32 -8.67
CA LYS A 42 -3.64 -6.90 -9.92
C LYS A 42 -2.43 -7.80 -9.70
N GLY A 43 -2.32 -8.86 -10.49
CA GLY A 43 -1.07 -9.60 -10.61
C GLY A 43 0.04 -8.71 -11.19
N TRP A 44 1.27 -9.05 -10.88
CA TRP A 44 2.43 -8.35 -11.42
C TRP A 44 2.58 -8.63 -12.93
N GLU A 45 2.55 -7.59 -13.73
CA GLU A 45 2.72 -7.66 -15.19
C GLU A 45 3.89 -6.81 -15.69
N GLY A 46 4.64 -6.21 -14.77
CA GLY A 46 5.73 -5.31 -15.11
C GLY A 46 5.31 -3.85 -15.17
N VAL A 47 6.29 -3.00 -15.37
CA VAL A 47 6.13 -1.54 -15.43
C VAL A 47 7.02 -0.96 -16.52
N THR A 48 6.68 0.25 -16.97
CA THR A 48 7.57 1.07 -17.81
C THR A 48 8.42 1.93 -16.89
N ARG A 49 9.74 1.78 -16.96
CA ARG A 49 10.66 2.52 -16.12
C ARG A 49 10.72 3.99 -16.54
N VAL A 50 10.77 4.86 -15.53
CA VAL A 50 10.94 6.30 -15.71
C VAL A 50 12.36 6.67 -15.25
N PRO A 51 13.16 7.38 -16.08
CA PRO A 51 14.51 7.78 -15.70
C PRO A 51 14.52 8.76 -14.52
N TYR A 52 15.62 8.74 -13.76
CA TYR A 52 15.89 9.70 -12.68
C TYR A 52 14.87 9.68 -11.53
N THR A 53 14.30 8.51 -11.26
CA THR A 53 13.39 8.33 -10.12
C THR A 53 14.09 7.59 -8.97
N PRO A 54 13.62 7.76 -7.72
CA PRO A 54 14.15 6.99 -6.61
C PRO A 54 13.99 5.47 -6.84
N PRO A 55 14.86 4.63 -6.25
CA PRO A 55 14.80 3.17 -6.46
C PRO A 55 13.45 2.53 -6.13
N TYR A 56 12.72 3.06 -5.14
CA TYR A 56 11.42 2.52 -4.77
C TYR A 56 10.30 2.84 -5.78
N LEU A 57 10.49 3.83 -6.62
CA LEU A 57 9.56 4.12 -7.72
C LEU A 57 9.98 3.29 -8.92
N LEU A 58 9.34 2.13 -9.11
CA LEU A 58 9.72 1.17 -10.15
C LEU A 58 9.45 1.70 -11.55
N GLY A 59 8.44 2.53 -11.70
CA GLY A 59 8.02 3.08 -12.98
C GLY A 59 6.54 3.41 -12.99
N VAL A 60 5.95 3.33 -14.16
CA VAL A 60 4.52 3.58 -14.35
C VAL A 60 3.86 2.42 -15.08
N MET A 61 2.57 2.24 -14.84
CA MET A 61 1.73 1.31 -15.56
C MET A 61 0.54 2.03 -16.16
N ASN A 62 0.02 1.52 -17.26
CA ASN A 62 -1.22 2.00 -17.84
C ASN A 62 -2.37 1.17 -17.27
N LEU A 63 -3.29 1.83 -16.58
CA LEU A 63 -4.48 1.22 -16.03
C LEU A 63 -5.71 1.85 -16.72
N ARG A 64 -6.22 1.17 -17.73
CA ARG A 64 -7.40 1.62 -18.52
C ARG A 64 -7.25 3.06 -19.03
N GLY A 65 -6.07 3.39 -19.57
CA GLY A 65 -5.76 4.71 -20.09
C GLY A 65 -5.22 5.71 -19.07
N VAL A 66 -5.17 5.35 -17.80
CA VAL A 66 -4.60 6.20 -16.73
C VAL A 66 -3.18 5.73 -16.43
N ILE A 67 -2.25 6.66 -16.42
CA ILE A 67 -0.86 6.39 -16.04
C ILE A 67 -0.75 6.41 -14.53
N VAL A 68 -0.35 5.28 -13.96
CA VAL A 68 -0.30 5.05 -12.52
C VAL A 68 1.15 4.79 -12.11
N PRO A 69 1.71 5.60 -11.18
CA PRO A 69 3.03 5.30 -10.62
C PRO A 69 2.98 4.03 -9.77
N VAL A 70 4.05 3.25 -9.83
CA VAL A 70 4.16 1.96 -9.13
C VAL A 70 5.33 2.01 -8.16
N ILE A 71 5.03 1.81 -6.89
CA ILE A 71 5.97 1.90 -5.77
C ILE A 71 6.26 0.49 -5.25
N ASP A 72 7.52 0.15 -5.09
CA ASP A 72 7.94 -1.07 -4.41
C ASP A 72 8.01 -0.81 -2.91
N LEU A 73 7.15 -1.46 -2.15
CA LEU A 73 7.06 -1.26 -0.71
C LEU A 73 8.33 -1.74 0.01
N ARG A 74 8.94 -2.82 -0.42
CA ARG A 74 10.21 -3.29 0.15
C ARG A 74 11.29 -2.24 0.06
N LEU A 75 11.49 -1.68 -1.12
CA LEU A 75 12.51 -0.66 -1.36
C LEU A 75 12.17 0.64 -0.64
N ARG A 76 10.90 0.98 -0.54
CA ARG A 76 10.47 2.16 0.22
C ARG A 76 10.80 2.05 1.71
N PHE A 77 10.72 0.87 2.27
CA PHE A 77 11.07 0.61 3.67
C PHE A 77 12.55 0.29 3.89
N GLY A 78 13.38 0.39 2.85
CA GLY A 78 14.80 0.12 2.94
C GLY A 78 15.14 -1.37 3.09
N LEU A 79 14.23 -2.24 2.70
CA LEU A 79 14.41 -3.68 2.75
C LEU A 79 15.06 -4.21 1.47
N ALA A 80 15.64 -5.40 1.56
CA ALA A 80 16.27 -6.02 0.40
C ALA A 80 15.27 -6.28 -0.74
N PRO A 81 15.64 -6.01 -1.99
CA PRO A 81 14.80 -6.33 -3.12
C PRO A 81 14.58 -7.85 -3.23
N ARG A 82 13.44 -8.23 -3.78
CA ARG A 82 13.11 -9.62 -4.04
C ARG A 82 12.64 -9.77 -5.49
N PRO A 83 13.05 -10.82 -6.19
CA PRO A 83 12.52 -11.11 -7.51
C PRO A 83 10.99 -11.29 -7.46
N THR A 84 10.31 -10.82 -8.49
CA THR A 84 8.88 -11.03 -8.62
C THR A 84 8.58 -12.49 -8.93
N ASP A 85 7.50 -13.01 -8.37
CA ASP A 85 7.01 -14.37 -8.63
C ASP A 85 5.50 -14.37 -8.87
N GLY A 86 4.89 -15.55 -8.94
CA GLY A 86 3.46 -15.69 -9.19
C GLY A 86 2.54 -15.16 -8.09
N SER A 87 3.07 -14.92 -6.88
CA SER A 87 2.32 -14.34 -5.76
C SER A 87 2.45 -12.82 -5.65
N THR A 88 3.41 -12.23 -6.37
CA THR A 88 3.63 -10.78 -6.37
C THR A 88 2.40 -10.07 -6.95
N VAL A 89 1.89 -9.09 -6.23
CA VAL A 89 0.70 -8.36 -6.62
C VAL A 89 0.92 -6.86 -6.52
N VAL A 90 0.14 -6.13 -7.29
CA VAL A 90 0.06 -4.67 -7.22
C VAL A 90 -1.29 -4.32 -6.61
N ILE A 91 -1.26 -3.64 -5.47
CA ILE A 91 -2.46 -3.07 -4.85
C ILE A 91 -2.61 -1.65 -5.40
N VAL A 92 -3.65 -1.43 -6.19
CA VAL A 92 -3.95 -0.10 -6.73
C VAL A 92 -4.76 0.64 -5.70
N VAL A 93 -4.22 1.75 -5.22
CA VAL A 93 -4.82 2.56 -4.16
C VAL A 93 -5.16 3.95 -4.66
N ARG A 94 -6.17 4.52 -4.07
CA ARG A 94 -6.61 5.88 -4.28
C ARG A 94 -6.24 6.71 -3.07
N VAL A 95 -5.48 7.78 -3.27
CA VAL A 95 -4.97 8.62 -2.19
C VAL A 95 -5.44 10.06 -2.38
N ARG A 96 -5.61 10.75 -1.27
CA ARG A 96 -5.94 12.16 -1.26
C ARG A 96 -4.70 12.99 -0.90
N SER A 97 -4.39 13.96 -1.73
CA SER A 97 -3.36 14.97 -1.46
C SER A 97 -4.00 16.35 -1.60
N GLY A 98 -4.38 16.96 -0.47
CA GLY A 98 -5.14 18.21 -0.47
C GLY A 98 -6.53 18.03 -1.11
N HIS A 99 -6.79 18.78 -2.18
CA HIS A 99 -8.04 18.67 -2.97
C HIS A 99 -7.90 17.74 -4.18
N THR A 100 -6.74 17.10 -4.35
CA THR A 100 -6.45 16.24 -5.50
C THR A 100 -6.50 14.78 -5.09
N GLU A 101 -7.14 13.97 -5.90
CA GLU A 101 -7.15 12.52 -5.75
C GLU A 101 -6.15 11.92 -6.74
N LYS A 102 -5.27 11.05 -6.24
CA LYS A 102 -4.25 10.38 -7.05
C LYS A 102 -4.40 8.87 -6.91
N THR A 103 -4.02 8.16 -7.95
CA THR A 103 -3.97 6.70 -7.96
C THR A 103 -2.52 6.25 -8.02
N ALA A 104 -2.17 5.26 -7.22
CA ALA A 104 -0.84 4.67 -7.21
C ALA A 104 -0.93 3.16 -7.06
N GLY A 105 0.05 2.44 -7.59
CA GLY A 105 0.19 1.01 -7.39
C GLY A 105 1.27 0.73 -6.35
N ILE A 106 1.02 -0.21 -5.45
CA ILE A 106 1.97 -0.65 -4.43
C ILE A 106 2.27 -2.12 -4.65
N VAL A 107 3.53 -2.44 -4.89
CA VAL A 107 3.97 -3.83 -5.08
C VAL A 107 4.26 -4.46 -3.73
N VAL A 108 3.62 -5.59 -3.47
CA VAL A 108 3.76 -6.37 -2.25
C VAL A 108 4.01 -7.84 -2.59
N ASP A 109 4.47 -8.61 -1.62
CA ASP A 109 4.83 -10.01 -1.84
C ASP A 109 3.60 -10.90 -2.05
N ALA A 110 2.56 -10.68 -1.26
CA ALA A 110 1.30 -11.42 -1.36
C ALA A 110 0.19 -10.68 -0.62
N VAL A 111 -1.03 -10.89 -1.06
CA VAL A 111 -2.23 -10.42 -0.35
C VAL A 111 -2.74 -11.53 0.54
N SER A 112 -3.15 -11.20 1.76
CA SER A 112 -3.68 -12.15 2.73
C SER A 112 -5.20 -12.13 2.76
N GLU A 113 -5.80 -11.33 3.64
CA GLU A 113 -7.24 -11.32 3.89
C GLU A 113 -7.74 -9.91 4.21
N VAL A 114 -9.06 -9.76 4.32
CA VAL A 114 -9.70 -8.54 4.81
C VAL A 114 -10.17 -8.79 6.24
N TYR A 115 -9.78 -7.90 7.14
CA TYR A 115 -10.17 -7.97 8.55
C TYR A 115 -10.93 -6.72 8.97
N SER A 116 -11.93 -6.94 9.83
CA SER A 116 -12.61 -5.84 10.51
C SER A 116 -11.91 -5.56 11.84
N VAL A 117 -11.52 -4.33 12.08
CA VAL A 117 -10.78 -3.92 13.28
C VAL A 117 -11.52 -2.79 13.97
N ALA A 118 -11.78 -2.97 15.27
CA ALA A 118 -12.33 -1.91 16.10
C ALA A 118 -11.27 -0.84 16.39
N PRO A 119 -11.63 0.45 16.42
CA PRO A 119 -10.67 1.52 16.75
C PRO A 119 -9.94 1.29 18.06
N ASP A 120 -10.59 0.72 19.07
CA ASP A 120 -10.01 0.42 20.38
C ASP A 120 -8.93 -0.67 20.33
N ASN A 121 -8.89 -1.48 19.28
CA ASN A 121 -7.91 -2.53 19.07
C ASN A 121 -6.69 -2.05 18.29
N ILE A 122 -6.66 -0.79 17.90
CA ILE A 122 -5.51 -0.18 17.22
C ILE A 122 -4.65 0.52 18.27
N ARG A 123 -3.41 0.07 18.42
CA ARG A 123 -2.44 0.64 19.36
C ARG A 123 -1.51 1.58 18.63
N SER A 124 -1.12 2.64 19.33
CA SER A 124 -0.11 3.57 18.83
C SER A 124 1.23 2.86 18.67
N THR A 125 1.93 3.20 17.60
CA THR A 125 3.29 2.70 17.39
C THR A 125 4.22 3.31 18.43
N PRO A 126 5.05 2.50 19.11
CA PRO A 126 6.09 3.04 19.97
C PRO A 126 7.03 3.95 19.18
N ASP A 127 7.51 5.00 19.82
CA ASP A 127 8.49 5.88 19.20
C ASP A 127 9.86 5.17 19.19
N LEU A 128 10.13 4.47 18.10
CA LEU A 128 11.36 3.70 17.90
C LEU A 128 12.47 4.50 17.21
N GLY A 129 12.41 5.81 17.30
CA GLY A 129 13.32 6.72 16.63
C GLY A 129 12.66 7.44 15.47
N ALA A 130 13.08 8.68 15.25
CA ALA A 130 12.52 9.57 14.23
C ALA A 130 12.94 9.17 12.82
N SER A 131 12.51 7.99 12.34
CA SER A 131 12.59 7.69 10.92
C SER A 131 11.38 8.34 10.22
N PRO A 132 11.58 9.02 9.09
CA PRO A 132 10.47 9.54 8.29
C PRO A 132 9.46 8.46 7.91
N ASP A 133 9.92 7.22 7.83
CA ASP A 133 9.11 6.05 7.46
C ASP A 133 8.15 5.64 8.58
N GLY A 134 8.47 5.94 9.83
CA GLY A 134 7.60 5.70 10.97
C GLY A 134 6.30 6.51 10.91
N ALA A 135 6.30 7.65 10.23
CA ALA A 135 5.11 8.47 10.04
C ALA A 135 4.08 7.83 9.12
N CYS A 136 4.47 6.82 8.33
CA CYS A 136 3.57 6.09 7.44
C CYS A 136 2.82 4.96 8.15
N VAL A 137 3.17 4.63 9.38
CA VAL A 137 2.49 3.64 10.20
C VAL A 137 1.45 4.33 11.08
N ARG A 138 0.19 4.04 10.84
CA ARG A 138 -0.93 4.62 11.60
C ARG A 138 -1.05 3.98 12.98
N GLY A 139 -0.77 2.70 13.09
CA GLY A 139 -0.87 1.95 14.34
C GLY A 139 -0.62 0.46 14.14
N LEU A 140 -0.77 -0.27 15.22
CA LEU A 140 -0.58 -1.71 15.26
C LEU A 140 -1.85 -2.37 15.77
N THR A 141 -2.19 -3.51 15.21
CA THR A 141 -3.28 -4.36 15.70
C THR A 141 -2.86 -5.82 15.69
N THR A 142 -3.52 -6.65 16.48
CA THR A 142 -3.30 -8.09 16.48
C THR A 142 -4.53 -8.78 15.91
N VAL A 143 -4.33 -9.57 14.87
CA VAL A 143 -5.38 -10.37 14.24
C VAL A 143 -4.87 -11.79 14.09
N ASP A 144 -5.66 -12.77 14.57
CA ASP A 144 -5.31 -14.19 14.52
C ASP A 144 -3.90 -14.47 15.07
N SER A 145 -3.57 -13.85 16.21
CA SER A 145 -2.27 -13.97 16.89
C SER A 145 -1.10 -13.37 16.09
N LYS A 146 -1.36 -12.66 15.00
CA LYS A 146 -0.35 -11.96 14.21
C LYS A 146 -0.44 -10.46 14.41
N MET A 147 0.71 -9.82 14.52
CA MET A 147 0.78 -8.36 14.56
C MET A 147 0.71 -7.81 13.13
N VAL A 148 -0.21 -6.88 12.93
CA VAL A 148 -0.41 -6.20 11.65
C VAL A 148 -0.09 -4.73 11.81
N MET A 149 0.78 -4.22 10.96
CA MET A 149 1.10 -2.79 10.90
C MET A 149 0.14 -2.09 9.95
N LEU A 150 -0.67 -1.19 10.48
CA LEU A 150 -1.64 -0.43 9.68
C LEU A 150 -0.95 0.80 9.08
N LEU A 151 -0.98 0.89 7.76
CA LEU A 151 -0.31 1.97 7.03
C LEU A 151 -1.27 3.13 6.76
N ASP A 152 -0.73 4.34 6.88
CA ASP A 152 -1.36 5.55 6.36
C ASP A 152 -0.95 5.68 4.89
N ILE A 153 -1.85 5.26 4.02
CA ILE A 153 -1.54 5.18 2.60
C ILE A 153 -1.39 6.56 1.96
N ASP A 154 -2.15 7.55 2.42
CA ASP A 154 -2.05 8.91 1.91
C ASP A 154 -0.65 9.49 2.17
N ARG A 155 -0.13 9.31 3.38
CA ARG A 155 1.22 9.75 3.73
C ARG A 155 2.30 8.96 3.00
N LEU A 156 2.14 7.65 2.92
CA LEU A 156 3.10 6.79 2.24
C LEU A 156 3.27 7.18 0.77
N VAL A 157 2.17 7.28 0.06
CA VAL A 157 2.19 7.60 -1.37
C VAL A 157 2.64 9.04 -1.62
N SER A 158 2.15 9.99 -0.84
CA SER A 158 2.56 11.39 -0.97
C SER A 158 4.07 11.56 -0.74
N SER A 159 4.64 10.86 0.23
CA SER A 159 6.08 10.91 0.48
C SER A 159 6.91 10.31 -0.66
N CYS A 160 6.34 9.41 -1.45
CA CYS A 160 7.02 8.80 -2.59
C CYS A 160 6.91 9.62 -3.86
N ILE A 161 5.80 10.31 -4.08
CA ILE A 161 5.50 11.00 -5.34
C ILE A 161 5.87 12.49 -5.26
N ASP A 162 5.67 13.13 -4.11
CA ASP A 162 5.90 14.56 -3.92
C ASP A 162 7.33 14.87 -3.45
N VAL A 163 8.32 14.05 -3.83
CA VAL A 163 9.73 14.28 -3.46
C VAL A 163 10.20 15.63 -4.03
N PRO A 164 10.78 16.52 -3.18
CA PRO A 164 11.38 17.77 -3.67
C PRO A 164 12.50 17.47 -4.66
N GLY A 165 12.37 17.91 -5.90
CA GLY A 165 13.28 17.62 -7.01
C GLY A 165 12.63 16.89 -8.18
N ASN A 166 11.45 16.33 -8.01
CA ASN A 166 10.69 15.72 -9.08
C ASN A 166 9.63 16.67 -9.68
N ARG A 167 9.80 17.96 -9.44
CA ARG A 167 8.98 19.00 -10.07
C ARG A 167 9.45 19.21 -11.51
N GLY A 168 9.06 18.35 -12.40
CA GLY A 168 9.45 18.53 -13.79
C GLY A 168 9.10 17.35 -14.67
N ALA A 169 8.67 16.25 -14.09
CA ALA A 169 8.04 15.18 -14.83
C ALA A 169 6.57 15.54 -15.02
N ILE A 170 6.30 16.15 -16.14
CA ILE A 170 4.94 16.34 -16.63
C ILE A 170 4.44 14.98 -17.12
#